data_f1683acd39f7635b5cf549af25a0313b
#
_entry.id   f1683acd39f7635b5cf549af25a0313b
#
_cell.length_a   1.000
_cell.length_b   1.000
_cell.length_c   1.000
_cell.angle_alpha   90.00
_cell.angle_beta   90.00
_cell.angle_gamma   90.00
#
_symmetry.space_group_name_H-M   'P 1'
#
loop_
_entity.id
_entity.type
_entity.pdbx_description
1 polymer ?
#
loop_
_entity_poly.entity_id
_entity_poly.type
_entity_poly.pdbx_seq_one_letter_code
_entity_poly.pdbx_strand_id
1 'polypeptide(L)'
;MKSKEDIDMQISKLEEKYKNSGQDLSSYLDGLLYQRYLTYWDYIHLDTLLSLQIPRTHFPDEEIFIMYHQITELYFKLILHEQKQLVDDKTQSVAFFIEKANRINGYYRVLISSFSIMINGMEREQFLQYRMALLPASGFQSAQYRMIEIYATSMENLVHHTERDDFSSTDGIEELYEHIYWKKGATDKDTGEKTLTLKQFEYRYTPRLIRIAKQVENSSIYAKYLQLPEKDKQNELLIKALKELDINANVNWPLMHMGSAYRYLAKDKKPIDATGGTNWKEYLPPSFQKIIFFPELYSKEELNDWGKQWVDHIFNPEKSTH
;
A
#
# COMPACT_ATOMS: atom_id res chain seq x y z
N MET A 1 -28.75 -2.67 -28.87
CA MET A 1 -27.78 -3.07 -29.93
C MET A 1 -27.33 -1.79 -30.64
N LYS A 2 -26.04 -1.59 -30.93
CA LYS A 2 -25.57 -0.48 -31.74
C LYS A 2 -26.07 -0.64 -33.18
N SER A 3 -26.31 0.48 -33.87
CA SER A 3 -26.77 0.46 -35.26
C SER A 3 -25.67 -0.06 -36.21
N LYS A 4 -26.03 -0.45 -37.42
CA LYS A 4 -25.06 -0.82 -38.46
C LYS A 4 -24.10 0.33 -38.76
N GLU A 5 -24.60 1.56 -38.76
CA GLU A 5 -23.80 2.79 -38.94
C GLU A 5 -22.76 2.99 -37.85
N ASP A 6 -23.07 2.66 -36.59
CA ASP A 6 -22.10 2.71 -35.49
C ASP A 6 -20.97 1.70 -35.69
N ILE A 7 -21.30 0.51 -36.23
CA ILE A 7 -20.29 -0.52 -36.52
C ILE A 7 -19.39 -0.09 -37.67
N ASP A 8 -19.95 0.41 -38.75
CA ASP A 8 -19.20 0.87 -39.91
C ASP A 8 -18.26 2.02 -39.54
N MET A 9 -18.72 2.94 -38.70
CA MET A 9 -17.87 4.00 -38.17
C MET A 9 -16.70 3.47 -37.32
N GLN A 10 -16.92 2.43 -36.51
CA GLN A 10 -15.86 1.81 -35.72
C GLN A 10 -14.85 1.08 -36.59
N ILE A 11 -15.30 0.39 -37.65
CA ILE A 11 -14.44 -0.27 -38.62
C ILE A 11 -13.54 0.76 -39.29
N SER A 12 -14.09 1.89 -39.78
CA SER A 12 -13.29 2.95 -40.41
C SER A 12 -12.21 3.51 -39.46
N LYS A 13 -12.51 3.68 -38.17
CA LYS A 13 -11.51 4.10 -37.16
C LYS A 13 -10.40 3.05 -36.97
N LEU A 14 -10.77 1.77 -37.02
CA LEU A 14 -9.81 0.67 -36.93
C LEU A 14 -8.92 0.62 -38.16
N GLU A 15 -9.48 0.79 -39.36
CA GLU A 15 -8.71 0.87 -40.61
C GLU A 15 -7.64 1.97 -40.57
N GLU A 16 -8.01 3.18 -40.15
CA GLU A 16 -7.08 4.27 -39.96
C GLU A 16 -5.98 3.95 -38.94
N LYS A 17 -6.35 3.39 -37.80
CA LYS A 17 -5.42 2.99 -36.74
C LYS A 17 -4.39 1.97 -37.24
N TYR A 18 -4.84 0.92 -37.90
CA TYR A 18 -3.95 -0.15 -38.36
C TYR A 18 -3.10 0.27 -39.58
N LYS A 19 -3.67 1.10 -40.47
CA LYS A 19 -2.92 1.70 -41.58
C LYS A 19 -1.74 2.54 -41.08
N ASN A 20 -1.93 3.33 -40.02
CA ASN A 20 -0.88 4.14 -39.40
C ASN A 20 0.25 3.31 -38.77
N SER A 21 -0.06 2.06 -38.39
CA SER A 21 0.93 1.12 -37.86
C SER A 21 1.52 0.16 -38.89
N GLY A 22 1.18 0.34 -40.16
CA GLY A 22 1.64 -0.52 -41.24
C GLY A 22 1.09 -1.93 -41.24
N GLN A 23 -0.09 -2.13 -40.61
CA GLN A 23 -0.74 -3.43 -40.44
C GLN A 23 -2.05 -3.50 -41.21
N ASP A 24 -2.43 -4.72 -41.61
CA ASP A 24 -3.67 -4.99 -42.32
C ASP A 24 -4.82 -5.34 -41.36
N LEU A 25 -5.88 -4.51 -41.38
CA LEU A 25 -7.05 -4.73 -40.53
C LEU A 25 -7.77 -6.05 -40.87
N SER A 26 -7.80 -6.46 -42.18
CA SER A 26 -8.48 -7.69 -42.60
C SER A 26 -7.90 -8.93 -41.89
N SER A 27 -6.57 -9.00 -41.79
CA SER A 27 -5.88 -10.09 -41.07
C SER A 27 -6.25 -10.13 -39.58
N TYR A 28 -6.48 -8.98 -38.95
CA TYR A 28 -6.96 -8.94 -37.55
C TYR A 28 -8.41 -9.38 -37.42
N LEU A 29 -9.27 -8.96 -38.34
CA LEU A 29 -10.68 -9.40 -38.34
C LEU A 29 -10.79 -10.91 -38.58
N ASP A 30 -9.96 -11.48 -39.46
CA ASP A 30 -9.87 -12.94 -39.64
C ASP A 30 -9.46 -13.63 -38.33
N GLY A 31 -8.49 -13.07 -37.62
CA GLY A 31 -8.10 -13.56 -36.29
C GLY A 31 -9.27 -13.58 -35.29
N LEU A 32 -10.08 -12.53 -35.28
CA LEU A 32 -11.28 -12.44 -34.40
C LEU A 32 -12.33 -13.50 -34.75
N LEU A 33 -12.48 -13.88 -36.02
CA LEU A 33 -13.41 -14.95 -36.43
C LEU A 33 -13.02 -16.33 -35.86
N TYR A 34 -11.73 -16.57 -35.66
CA TYR A 34 -11.21 -17.84 -35.14
C TYR A 34 -11.00 -17.82 -33.63
N GLN A 35 -11.11 -16.64 -32.99
CA GLN A 35 -10.90 -16.49 -31.55
C GLN A 35 -12.01 -17.19 -30.78
N ARG A 36 -11.65 -18.01 -29.77
CA ARG A 36 -12.61 -18.61 -28.86
C ARG A 36 -13.22 -17.53 -27.96
N TYR A 37 -14.50 -17.73 -27.58
CA TYR A 37 -15.11 -16.87 -26.58
C TYR A 37 -14.29 -16.86 -25.30
N LEU A 38 -13.96 -15.67 -24.81
CA LEU A 38 -13.30 -15.49 -23.54
C LEU A 38 -14.33 -15.68 -22.43
N THR A 39 -14.16 -16.72 -21.62
CA THR A 39 -15.03 -16.97 -20.47
C THR A 39 -14.58 -16.14 -19.27
N TYR A 40 -15.43 -16.00 -18.28
CA TYR A 40 -15.11 -15.25 -17.04
C TYR A 40 -13.85 -15.80 -16.36
N TRP A 41 -13.78 -17.12 -16.18
CA TRP A 41 -12.64 -17.77 -15.53
C TRP A 41 -11.34 -17.70 -16.33
N ASP A 42 -11.39 -17.73 -17.66
CA ASP A 42 -10.21 -17.50 -18.51
C ASP A 42 -9.72 -16.07 -18.40
N TYR A 43 -10.67 -15.10 -18.40
CA TYR A 43 -10.34 -13.67 -18.32
C TYR A 43 -9.61 -13.28 -17.04
N ILE A 44 -10.06 -13.83 -15.91
CA ILE A 44 -9.42 -13.55 -14.60
C ILE A 44 -8.37 -14.58 -14.20
N HIS A 45 -8.10 -15.58 -15.05
CA HIS A 45 -7.16 -16.67 -14.76
C HIS A 45 -7.47 -17.38 -13.42
N LEU A 46 -8.76 -17.73 -13.23
CA LEU A 46 -9.31 -18.21 -11.96
C LEU A 46 -8.58 -19.44 -11.43
N ASP A 47 -8.36 -20.45 -12.28
CA ASP A 47 -7.68 -21.70 -11.88
C ASP A 47 -6.25 -21.44 -11.39
N THR A 48 -5.53 -20.55 -12.09
CA THR A 48 -4.19 -20.13 -11.66
C THR A 48 -4.25 -19.39 -10.33
N LEU A 49 -5.18 -18.43 -10.19
CA LEU A 49 -5.34 -17.66 -8.95
C LEU A 49 -5.60 -18.57 -7.75
N LEU A 50 -6.48 -19.55 -7.90
CA LEU A 50 -6.86 -20.50 -6.83
C LEU A 50 -5.86 -21.65 -6.64
N SER A 51 -4.78 -21.72 -7.42
CA SER A 51 -3.69 -22.69 -7.24
C SER A 51 -2.45 -22.12 -6.54
N LEU A 52 -2.48 -20.85 -6.14
CA LEU A 52 -1.34 -20.17 -5.53
C LEU A 52 -1.25 -20.31 -4.00
N GLN A 53 -2.22 -20.98 -3.38
CA GLN A 53 -2.29 -21.19 -1.94
C GLN A 53 -1.58 -22.49 -1.59
N ILE A 54 -0.31 -22.42 -1.17
CA ILE A 54 0.52 -23.59 -0.88
C ILE A 54 1.03 -23.50 0.56
N PRO A 55 0.29 -24.05 1.55
CA PRO A 55 0.73 -24.10 2.94
C PRO A 55 2.03 -24.89 3.10
N ARG A 56 2.84 -24.51 4.07
CA ARG A 56 4.09 -25.20 4.45
C ARG A 56 3.88 -26.24 5.54
N THR A 57 2.77 -26.09 6.28
CA THR A 57 2.41 -26.96 7.39
C THR A 57 1.06 -27.63 7.14
N HIS A 58 0.64 -28.49 8.05
CA HIS A 58 -0.67 -29.15 7.99
C HIS A 58 -1.78 -28.41 8.74
N PHE A 59 -1.49 -27.22 9.29
CA PHE A 59 -2.48 -26.44 10.04
C PHE A 59 -3.42 -25.71 9.07
N PRO A 60 -4.76 -25.95 9.15
CA PRO A 60 -5.72 -25.36 8.22
C PRO A 60 -5.68 -23.83 8.15
N ASP A 61 -5.42 -23.18 9.27
CA ASP A 61 -5.44 -21.70 9.36
C ASP A 61 -4.25 -21.05 8.63
N GLU A 62 -3.21 -21.81 8.28
CA GLU A 62 -2.12 -21.30 7.43
C GLU A 62 -2.64 -20.92 6.04
N GLU A 63 -3.61 -21.64 5.49
CA GLU A 63 -4.20 -21.30 4.20
C GLU A 63 -5.00 -20.00 4.28
N ILE A 64 -5.73 -19.74 5.38
CA ILE A 64 -6.39 -18.46 5.64
C ILE A 64 -5.37 -17.32 5.66
N PHE A 65 -4.25 -17.54 6.35
CA PHE A 65 -3.16 -16.56 6.44
C PHE A 65 -2.60 -16.21 5.06
N ILE A 66 -2.34 -17.22 4.21
CA ILE A 66 -1.84 -17.04 2.85
C ILE A 66 -2.85 -16.25 2.01
N MET A 67 -4.10 -16.71 1.95
CA MET A 67 -5.15 -16.06 1.16
C MET A 67 -5.35 -14.62 1.57
N TYR A 68 -5.40 -14.33 2.87
CA TYR A 68 -5.57 -12.96 3.35
C TYR A 68 -4.43 -12.04 2.91
N HIS A 69 -3.19 -12.49 2.95
CA HIS A 69 -2.04 -11.71 2.48
C HIS A 69 -2.07 -11.54 0.96
N GLN A 70 -2.49 -12.54 0.20
CA GLN A 70 -2.67 -12.41 -1.26
C GLN A 70 -3.77 -11.38 -1.60
N ILE A 71 -4.89 -11.40 -0.90
CA ILE A 71 -5.97 -10.40 -1.04
C ILE A 71 -5.44 -9.00 -0.71
N THR A 72 -4.69 -8.86 0.35
CA THR A 72 -4.06 -7.59 0.76
C THR A 72 -3.14 -7.05 -0.34
N GLU A 73 -2.29 -7.88 -0.90
CA GLU A 73 -1.38 -7.50 -2.01
C GLU A 73 -2.16 -7.12 -3.29
N LEU A 74 -3.31 -7.74 -3.56
CA LEU A 74 -4.19 -7.34 -4.66
C LEU A 74 -4.83 -5.96 -4.41
N TYR A 75 -5.25 -5.65 -3.19
CA TYR A 75 -5.70 -4.30 -2.84
C TYR A 75 -4.58 -3.27 -2.95
N PHE A 76 -3.36 -3.59 -2.53
CA PHE A 76 -2.21 -2.71 -2.75
C PHE A 76 -1.95 -2.46 -4.24
N LYS A 77 -2.16 -3.47 -5.08
CA LYS A 77 -2.08 -3.31 -6.53
C LYS A 77 -3.16 -2.37 -7.09
N LEU A 78 -4.38 -2.40 -6.55
CA LEU A 78 -5.44 -1.44 -6.90
C LEU A 78 -5.08 -0.03 -6.46
N ILE A 79 -4.57 0.15 -5.25
CA ILE A 79 -4.09 1.45 -4.75
C ILE A 79 -2.99 2.01 -5.66
N LEU A 80 -1.98 1.21 -5.96
CA LEU A 80 -0.89 1.61 -6.87
C LEU A 80 -1.40 1.93 -8.28
N HIS A 81 -2.43 1.27 -8.76
CA HIS A 81 -3.05 1.56 -10.04
C HIS A 81 -3.66 2.96 -10.08
N GLU A 82 -4.37 3.39 -9.03
CA GLU A 82 -4.92 4.74 -8.95
C GLU A 82 -3.83 5.79 -8.70
N GLN A 83 -2.83 5.50 -7.85
CA GLN A 83 -1.71 6.41 -7.60
C GLN A 83 -0.90 6.69 -8.88
N LYS A 84 -0.62 5.68 -9.69
CA LYS A 84 0.09 5.85 -10.97
C LYS A 84 -0.68 6.74 -11.93
N GLN A 85 -2.00 6.59 -12.01
CA GLN A 85 -2.82 7.48 -12.84
C GLN A 85 -2.74 8.94 -12.37
N LEU A 86 -2.71 9.17 -11.04
CA LEU A 86 -2.50 10.52 -10.49
C LEU A 86 -1.12 11.08 -10.84
N VAL A 87 -0.08 10.27 -10.66
CA VAL A 87 1.31 10.67 -10.94
C VAL A 87 1.51 10.98 -12.44
N ASP A 88 0.91 10.18 -13.31
CA ASP A 88 1.03 10.33 -14.77
C ASP A 88 0.09 11.43 -15.35
N ASP A 89 -0.91 11.91 -14.59
CA ASP A 89 -1.84 12.93 -15.04
C ASP A 89 -1.14 14.27 -15.29
N LYS A 90 -1.35 14.83 -16.48
CA LYS A 90 -0.80 16.12 -16.91
C LYS A 90 -1.81 17.26 -16.85
N THR A 91 -3.07 16.94 -16.55
CA THR A 91 -4.16 17.91 -16.61
C THR A 91 -4.28 18.74 -15.34
N GLN A 92 -3.72 18.28 -14.22
CA GLN A 92 -3.84 18.86 -12.87
C GLN A 92 -5.29 19.13 -12.47
N SER A 93 -6.20 18.27 -12.90
CA SER A 93 -7.63 18.39 -12.59
C SER A 93 -7.90 18.04 -11.13
N VAL A 94 -8.35 19.00 -10.32
CA VAL A 94 -8.76 18.79 -8.92
C VAL A 94 -9.85 17.74 -8.81
N ALA A 95 -10.81 17.73 -9.74
CA ALA A 95 -11.89 16.74 -9.74
C ALA A 95 -11.35 15.32 -9.94
N PHE A 96 -10.40 15.14 -10.88
CA PHE A 96 -9.72 13.86 -11.09
C PHE A 96 -8.91 13.45 -9.87
N PHE A 97 -8.21 14.39 -9.25
CA PHE A 97 -7.44 14.15 -8.03
C PHE A 97 -8.34 13.64 -6.89
N ILE A 98 -9.46 14.33 -6.63
CA ILE A 98 -10.45 13.93 -5.61
C ILE A 98 -11.02 12.54 -5.92
N GLU A 99 -11.39 12.27 -7.17
CA GLU A 99 -11.91 10.97 -7.59
C GLU A 99 -10.92 9.85 -7.25
N LYS A 100 -9.65 10.00 -7.64
CA LYS A 100 -8.62 8.99 -7.42
C LYS A 100 -8.31 8.79 -5.92
N ALA A 101 -8.17 9.88 -5.16
CA ALA A 101 -7.98 9.82 -3.73
C ALA A 101 -9.14 9.10 -3.02
N ASN A 102 -10.39 9.36 -3.42
CA ASN A 102 -11.56 8.70 -2.87
C ASN A 102 -11.61 7.20 -3.21
N ARG A 103 -11.17 6.78 -4.41
CA ARG A 103 -11.05 5.35 -4.77
C ARG A 103 -10.01 4.66 -3.90
N ILE A 104 -8.84 5.26 -3.71
CA ILE A 104 -7.79 4.75 -2.82
C ILE A 104 -8.33 4.60 -1.40
N ASN A 105 -9.03 5.62 -0.88
CA ASN A 105 -9.68 5.57 0.44
C ASN A 105 -10.71 4.44 0.53
N GLY A 106 -11.46 4.20 -0.54
CA GLY A 106 -12.38 3.06 -0.64
C GLY A 106 -11.67 1.72 -0.45
N TYR A 107 -10.53 1.51 -1.11
CA TYR A 107 -9.73 0.29 -0.97
C TYR A 107 -9.15 0.14 0.44
N TYR A 108 -8.66 1.21 1.05
CA TYR A 108 -8.19 1.18 2.44
C TYR A 108 -9.31 0.85 3.42
N ARG A 109 -10.52 1.41 3.27
CA ARG A 109 -11.66 1.09 4.14
C ARG A 109 -11.99 -0.41 4.11
N VAL A 110 -11.96 -1.03 2.93
CA VAL A 110 -12.16 -2.48 2.79
C VAL A 110 -11.01 -3.25 3.47
N LEU A 111 -9.76 -2.87 3.22
CA LEU A 111 -8.60 -3.48 3.86
C LEU A 111 -8.70 -3.43 5.40
N ILE A 112 -9.02 -2.26 5.95
CA ILE A 112 -9.17 -2.03 7.40
C ILE A 112 -10.27 -2.93 7.96
N SER A 113 -11.45 -2.96 7.34
CA SER A 113 -12.57 -3.79 7.81
C SER A 113 -12.29 -5.29 7.67
N SER A 114 -11.57 -5.71 6.62
CA SER A 114 -11.23 -7.10 6.37
C SER A 114 -10.26 -7.70 7.38
N PHE A 115 -9.56 -6.86 8.16
CA PHE A 115 -8.66 -7.32 9.22
C PHE A 115 -9.35 -8.17 10.29
N SER A 116 -10.68 -8.09 10.38
CA SER A 116 -11.48 -8.98 11.24
C SER A 116 -11.21 -10.46 10.94
N ILE A 117 -10.86 -10.82 9.70
CA ILE A 117 -10.45 -12.17 9.31
C ILE A 117 -9.17 -12.57 10.06
N MET A 118 -8.17 -11.68 10.10
CA MET A 118 -6.92 -11.93 10.81
C MET A 118 -7.08 -11.90 12.33
N ILE A 119 -7.99 -11.09 12.86
CA ILE A 119 -8.17 -10.96 14.31
C ILE A 119 -9.04 -12.09 14.89
N ASN A 120 -10.09 -12.50 14.17
CA ASN A 120 -11.12 -13.40 14.66
C ASN A 120 -11.26 -14.70 13.86
N GLY A 121 -10.69 -14.77 12.65
CA GLY A 121 -10.91 -15.88 11.72
C GLY A 121 -9.91 -17.02 11.83
N MET A 122 -8.92 -16.94 12.73
CA MET A 122 -7.93 -17.98 12.95
C MET A 122 -7.83 -18.38 14.42
N GLU A 123 -7.49 -19.63 14.68
CA GLU A 123 -7.21 -20.13 16.01
C GLU A 123 -5.79 -19.74 16.46
N ARG A 124 -5.68 -19.18 17.67
CA ARG A 124 -4.40 -18.71 18.20
C ARG A 124 -3.36 -19.82 18.31
N GLU A 125 -3.77 -20.98 18.75
CA GLU A 125 -2.90 -22.15 18.96
C GLU A 125 -2.30 -22.61 17.64
N GLN A 126 -3.09 -22.70 16.57
CA GLN A 126 -2.59 -23.03 15.23
C GLN A 126 -1.62 -21.97 14.73
N PHE A 127 -1.99 -20.67 14.83
CA PHE A 127 -1.11 -19.57 14.43
C PHE A 127 0.25 -19.67 15.14
N LEU A 128 0.29 -19.87 16.44
CA LEU A 128 1.56 -19.94 17.19
C LEU A 128 2.43 -21.12 16.76
N GLN A 129 1.84 -22.20 16.29
CA GLN A 129 2.58 -23.36 15.82
C GLN A 129 3.16 -23.18 14.42
N TYR A 130 2.37 -22.70 13.45
CA TYR A 130 2.89 -22.57 12.09
C TYR A 130 3.70 -21.29 11.86
N ARG A 131 3.51 -20.22 12.67
CA ARG A 131 4.24 -18.95 12.48
C ARG A 131 5.75 -19.08 12.40
N MET A 132 6.32 -20.04 13.13
CA MET A 132 7.77 -20.26 13.11
C MET A 132 8.25 -20.85 11.78
N ALA A 133 7.39 -21.55 11.05
CA ALA A 133 7.69 -22.02 9.69
C ALA A 133 7.69 -20.89 8.64
N LEU A 134 7.14 -19.70 9.01
CA LEU A 134 7.12 -18.54 8.13
C LEU A 134 8.42 -17.72 8.16
N LEU A 135 9.32 -17.98 9.14
CA LEU A 135 10.60 -17.28 9.19
C LEU A 135 11.41 -17.49 7.89
N PRO A 136 12.07 -16.47 7.36
CA PRO A 136 12.21 -15.09 7.84
C PRO A 136 11.21 -14.08 7.22
N ALA A 137 9.97 -14.46 6.94
CA ALA A 137 8.96 -13.57 6.39
C ALA A 137 8.44 -12.56 7.44
N SER A 138 8.22 -11.32 7.02
CA SER A 138 7.67 -10.26 7.87
C SER A 138 6.84 -9.27 7.06
N GLY A 139 5.81 -8.68 7.69
CA GLY A 139 4.88 -7.77 7.04
C GLY A 139 5.53 -6.51 6.41
N PHE A 140 6.66 -6.03 6.95
CA PHE A 140 7.37 -4.90 6.36
C PHE A 140 7.93 -5.21 4.95
N GLN A 141 8.06 -6.48 4.59
CA GLN A 141 8.57 -6.94 3.30
C GLN A 141 7.56 -6.81 2.15
N SER A 142 6.37 -6.25 2.36
CA SER A 142 5.49 -5.90 1.26
C SER A 142 6.10 -4.77 0.41
N ALA A 143 6.70 -5.15 -0.71
CA ALA A 143 7.28 -4.17 -1.63
C ALA A 143 6.22 -3.24 -2.23
N GLN A 144 4.98 -3.71 -2.43
CA GLN A 144 3.90 -2.87 -2.92
C GLN A 144 3.53 -1.78 -1.91
N TYR A 145 3.50 -2.10 -0.61
CA TYR A 145 3.25 -1.08 0.41
C TYR A 145 4.35 -0.02 0.43
N ARG A 146 5.63 -0.41 0.32
CA ARG A 146 6.75 0.54 0.19
C ARG A 146 6.62 1.42 -1.06
N MET A 147 6.14 0.86 -2.19
CA MET A 147 5.86 1.66 -3.38
C MET A 147 4.70 2.65 -3.15
N ILE A 148 3.63 2.23 -2.46
CA ILE A 148 2.49 3.11 -2.12
C ILE A 148 2.98 4.34 -1.38
N GLU A 149 3.85 4.19 -0.39
CA GLU A 149 4.43 5.30 0.36
C GLU A 149 5.23 6.24 -0.53
N ILE A 150 6.09 5.70 -1.39
CA ILE A 150 6.92 6.48 -2.32
C ILE A 150 6.05 7.24 -3.34
N TYR A 151 4.98 6.63 -3.85
CA TYR A 151 4.04 7.32 -4.73
C TYR A 151 3.21 8.39 -4.00
N ALA A 152 2.95 8.21 -2.71
CA ALA A 152 2.09 9.11 -1.93
C ALA A 152 2.79 10.42 -1.56
N THR A 153 4.06 10.36 -1.13
CA THR A 153 4.74 11.52 -0.54
C THR A 153 6.20 11.66 -0.98
N SER A 154 6.89 12.68 -0.49
CA SER A 154 8.33 12.86 -0.71
C SER A 154 9.16 11.92 0.17
N MET A 155 10.40 11.65 -0.21
CA MET A 155 11.29 10.76 0.55
C MET A 155 11.62 11.32 1.94
N GLU A 156 11.72 12.64 2.10
CA GLU A 156 11.97 13.30 3.39
C GLU A 156 10.86 12.97 4.41
N ASN A 157 9.60 12.92 3.96
CA ASN A 157 8.47 12.57 4.82
C ASN A 157 8.51 11.10 5.26
N LEU A 158 9.25 10.24 4.57
CA LEU A 158 9.46 8.83 4.89
C LEU A 158 10.71 8.57 5.74
N VAL A 159 11.59 9.56 5.90
CA VAL A 159 12.72 9.48 6.85
C VAL A 159 12.17 9.32 8.27
N HIS A 160 12.86 8.55 9.10
CA HIS A 160 12.46 8.37 10.49
C HIS A 160 12.41 9.71 11.23
N HIS A 161 11.33 9.96 11.95
CA HIS A 161 11.03 11.28 12.54
C HIS A 161 12.14 11.87 13.43
N THR A 162 13.00 11.03 14.04
CA THR A 162 14.12 11.49 14.88
C THR A 162 15.31 11.99 14.09
N GLU A 163 15.35 11.71 12.79
CA GLU A 163 16.46 12.09 11.89
C GLU A 163 15.99 13.04 10.78
N ARG A 164 14.66 13.27 10.70
CA ARG A 164 14.06 14.03 9.59
C ARG A 164 14.57 15.46 9.49
N ASP A 165 14.83 16.10 10.62
CA ASP A 165 15.32 17.49 10.66
C ASP A 165 16.79 17.62 10.21
N ASP A 166 17.52 16.50 10.10
CA ASP A 166 18.90 16.46 9.62
C ASP A 166 18.97 16.47 8.07
N PHE A 167 17.84 16.26 7.40
CA PHE A 167 17.75 16.15 5.95
C PHE A 167 16.91 17.26 5.33
N SER A 168 17.21 17.57 4.07
CA SER A 168 16.52 18.55 3.26
C SER A 168 16.19 18.01 1.85
N SER A 169 15.40 18.72 1.09
CA SER A 169 15.07 18.38 -0.30
C SER A 169 16.28 18.39 -1.26
N THR A 170 17.45 18.81 -0.80
CA THR A 170 18.71 18.78 -1.59
C THR A 170 19.50 17.51 -1.38
N ASP A 171 19.14 16.68 -0.39
CA ASP A 171 19.83 15.43 -0.11
C ASP A 171 19.40 14.35 -1.13
N GLY A 172 20.32 13.48 -1.48
CA GLY A 172 20.08 12.48 -2.51
C GLY A 172 19.06 11.41 -2.09
N ILE A 173 18.24 10.93 -3.02
CA ILE A 173 17.25 9.88 -2.78
C ILE A 173 17.87 8.64 -2.14
N GLU A 174 19.08 8.26 -2.52
CA GLU A 174 19.80 7.12 -1.95
C GLU A 174 20.11 7.34 -0.48
N GLU A 175 20.51 8.53 -0.10
CA GLU A 175 20.83 8.89 1.27
C GLU A 175 19.57 8.90 2.12
N LEU A 176 18.52 9.57 1.69
CA LEU A 176 17.20 9.56 2.34
C LEU A 176 16.68 8.13 2.52
N TYR A 177 16.89 7.27 1.52
CA TYR A 177 16.45 5.87 1.57
C TYR A 177 17.18 5.06 2.65
N GLU A 178 18.43 5.36 2.98
CA GLU A 178 19.11 4.68 4.08
C GLU A 178 18.50 5.01 5.46
N HIS A 179 17.87 6.17 5.60
CA HIS A 179 17.24 6.65 6.85
C HIS A 179 15.71 6.47 6.89
N ILE A 180 15.15 5.71 5.93
CA ILE A 180 13.71 5.47 5.86
C ILE A 180 13.21 4.73 7.11
N TYR A 181 12.07 5.15 7.65
CA TYR A 181 11.57 4.80 8.98
C TYR A 181 11.44 3.29 9.24
N TRP A 182 11.01 2.50 8.26
CA TRP A 182 10.77 1.07 8.46
C TRP A 182 12.05 0.23 8.59
N LYS A 183 13.21 0.72 8.15
CA LYS A 183 14.49 0.05 8.34
C LYS A 183 14.89 0.00 9.83
N LYS A 184 14.57 1.05 10.61
CA LYS A 184 14.87 1.07 12.05
C LYS A 184 14.16 -0.06 12.81
N GLY A 185 12.91 -0.40 12.41
CA GLY A 185 12.20 -1.52 13.01
C GLY A 185 12.79 -2.90 12.73
N ALA A 186 13.63 -3.01 11.72
CA ALA A 186 14.29 -4.25 11.30
C ALA A 186 15.81 -4.23 11.47
N THR A 187 16.31 -3.31 12.33
CA THR A 187 17.71 -3.18 12.72
C THR A 187 17.82 -3.41 14.22
N ASP A 188 18.77 -4.22 14.64
CA ASP A 188 19.05 -4.48 16.05
C ASP A 188 19.53 -3.19 16.74
N LYS A 189 18.95 -2.84 17.89
CA LYS A 189 19.23 -1.58 18.58
C LYS A 189 20.58 -1.53 19.25
N ASP A 190 21.04 -2.69 19.73
CA ASP A 190 22.25 -2.76 20.55
C ASP A 190 23.49 -2.88 19.66
N THR A 191 23.38 -3.61 18.55
CA THR A 191 24.50 -3.87 17.64
C THR A 191 24.50 -3.00 16.39
N GLY A 192 23.34 -2.41 16.02
CA GLY A 192 23.17 -1.70 14.75
C GLY A 192 23.12 -2.63 13.53
N GLU A 193 23.05 -3.94 13.72
CA GLU A 193 23.03 -4.90 12.62
C GLU A 193 21.62 -5.04 12.03
N LYS A 194 21.55 -5.04 10.69
CA LYS A 194 20.31 -5.33 9.97
C LYS A 194 19.92 -6.79 10.13
N THR A 195 18.64 -7.08 10.41
CA THR A 195 18.12 -8.44 10.44
C THR A 195 18.28 -9.13 9.09
N LEU A 196 18.31 -10.47 9.09
CA LEU A 196 18.35 -11.25 7.85
C LEU A 196 17.20 -10.89 6.91
N THR A 197 16.03 -10.68 7.48
CA THR A 197 14.80 -10.28 6.76
C THR A 197 14.99 -8.95 6.02
N LEU A 198 15.62 -7.96 6.67
CA LEU A 198 15.91 -6.67 6.06
C LEU A 198 16.97 -6.82 4.96
N LYS A 199 18.07 -7.55 5.21
CA LYS A 199 19.13 -7.78 4.22
C LYS A 199 18.58 -8.42 2.94
N GLN A 200 17.69 -9.42 3.06
CA GLN A 200 17.05 -10.08 1.93
C GLN A 200 16.10 -9.14 1.17
N PHE A 201 15.32 -8.34 1.90
CA PHE A 201 14.42 -7.35 1.28
C PHE A 201 15.21 -6.30 0.51
N GLU A 202 16.24 -5.72 1.10
CA GLU A 202 17.09 -4.72 0.46
C GLU A 202 17.76 -5.26 -0.81
N TYR A 203 18.34 -6.46 -0.73
CA TYR A 203 18.94 -7.10 -1.90
C TYR A 203 17.98 -7.22 -3.09
N ARG A 204 16.72 -7.57 -2.82
CA ARG A 204 15.72 -7.81 -3.86
C ARG A 204 15.06 -6.53 -4.39
N TYR A 205 14.78 -5.57 -3.52
CA TYR A 205 13.85 -4.48 -3.84
C TYR A 205 14.47 -3.08 -3.82
N THR A 206 15.57 -2.83 -3.11
CA THR A 206 16.18 -1.49 -3.01
C THR A 206 16.42 -0.84 -4.37
N PRO A 207 17.03 -1.51 -5.39
CA PRO A 207 17.27 -0.86 -6.68
C PRO A 207 15.98 -0.43 -7.38
N ARG A 208 14.90 -1.20 -7.19
CA ARG A 208 13.59 -0.88 -7.76
C ARG A 208 12.93 0.28 -7.03
N LEU A 209 12.98 0.30 -5.69
CA LEU A 209 12.36 1.34 -4.87
C LEU A 209 13.05 2.70 -5.08
N ILE A 210 14.38 2.74 -5.08
CA ILE A 210 15.16 3.96 -5.39
C ILE A 210 14.83 4.47 -6.80
N ARG A 211 14.78 3.59 -7.80
CA ARG A 211 14.41 3.99 -9.17
C ARG A 211 13.02 4.61 -9.23
N ILE A 212 12.02 4.02 -8.53
CA ILE A 212 10.66 4.58 -8.46
C ILE A 212 10.71 5.95 -7.75
N ALA A 213 11.40 6.07 -6.62
CA ALA A 213 11.52 7.33 -5.89
C ALA A 213 12.06 8.45 -6.79
N LYS A 214 13.14 8.19 -7.53
CA LYS A 214 13.70 9.14 -8.51
C LYS A 214 12.71 9.50 -9.64
N GLN A 215 11.93 8.52 -10.10
CA GLN A 215 10.94 8.76 -11.16
C GLN A 215 9.78 9.65 -10.70
N VAL A 216 9.39 9.56 -9.44
CA VAL A 216 8.23 10.28 -8.92
C VAL A 216 8.59 11.46 -8.01
N GLU A 217 9.85 11.78 -7.85
CA GLU A 217 10.35 12.85 -6.97
C GLU A 217 9.56 14.16 -7.12
N ASN A 218 9.36 14.59 -8.37
CA ASN A 218 8.63 15.80 -8.70
C ASN A 218 7.16 15.58 -9.10
N SER A 219 6.66 14.35 -9.00
CA SER A 219 5.31 13.98 -9.44
C SER A 219 4.57 13.06 -8.47
N SER A 220 5.12 12.77 -7.29
CA SER A 220 4.38 12.08 -6.23
C SER A 220 3.05 12.80 -5.95
N ILE A 221 2.09 12.12 -5.34
CA ILE A 221 0.79 12.74 -5.02
C ILE A 221 0.98 14.02 -4.22
N TYR A 222 1.91 14.01 -3.26
CA TYR A 222 2.28 15.17 -2.48
C TYR A 222 2.90 16.28 -3.33
N ALA A 223 3.87 15.97 -4.19
CA ALA A 223 4.47 16.95 -5.09
C ALA A 223 3.41 17.59 -6.02
N LYS A 224 2.48 16.79 -6.53
CA LYS A 224 1.36 17.31 -7.34
C LYS A 224 0.41 18.19 -6.54
N TYR A 225 0.12 17.81 -5.29
CA TYR A 225 -0.67 18.68 -4.41
C TYR A 225 0.02 20.03 -4.19
N LEU A 226 1.33 20.05 -3.94
CA LEU A 226 2.10 21.28 -3.76
C LEU A 226 2.13 22.17 -5.00
N GLN A 227 2.05 21.58 -6.20
CA GLN A 227 2.04 22.30 -7.49
C GLN A 227 0.65 22.86 -7.86
N LEU A 228 -0.41 22.50 -7.15
CA LEU A 228 -1.74 23.04 -7.42
C LEU A 228 -1.78 24.57 -7.13
N PRO A 229 -2.60 25.32 -7.88
CA PRO A 229 -2.91 26.70 -7.54
C PRO A 229 -3.47 26.83 -6.11
N GLU A 230 -3.16 27.91 -5.40
CA GLU A 230 -3.61 28.11 -4.01
C GLU A 230 -5.12 27.96 -3.83
N LYS A 231 -5.91 28.45 -4.79
CA LYS A 231 -7.37 28.28 -4.81
C LYS A 231 -7.78 26.79 -4.76
N ASP A 232 -7.05 25.94 -5.47
CA ASP A 232 -7.35 24.52 -5.60
C ASP A 232 -6.85 23.73 -4.38
N LYS A 233 -5.75 24.15 -3.77
CA LYS A 233 -5.27 23.62 -2.49
C LYS A 233 -6.26 23.83 -1.34
N GLN A 234 -7.04 24.90 -1.39
CA GLN A 234 -8.07 25.21 -0.40
C GLN A 234 -9.39 24.48 -0.63
N ASN A 235 -9.49 23.63 -1.64
CA ASN A 235 -10.69 22.85 -1.89
C ASN A 235 -10.95 21.85 -0.74
N GLU A 236 -12.04 22.05 -0.01
CA GLU A 236 -12.39 21.26 1.18
C GLU A 236 -12.52 19.75 0.89
N LEU A 237 -13.05 19.38 -0.29
CA LEU A 237 -13.20 17.98 -0.68
C LEU A 237 -11.83 17.34 -0.96
N LEU A 238 -10.89 18.09 -1.55
CA LEU A 238 -9.53 17.61 -1.77
C LEU A 238 -8.80 17.44 -0.44
N ILE A 239 -8.84 18.44 0.43
CA ILE A 239 -8.23 18.38 1.77
C ILE A 239 -8.78 17.19 2.55
N LYS A 240 -10.09 17.00 2.56
CA LYS A 240 -10.74 15.86 3.23
C LYS A 240 -10.26 14.53 2.67
N ALA A 241 -10.21 14.38 1.34
CA ALA A 241 -9.80 13.13 0.70
C ALA A 241 -8.33 12.80 1.00
N LEU A 242 -7.43 13.79 1.01
CA LEU A 242 -6.01 13.62 1.33
C LEU A 242 -5.76 13.34 2.82
N LYS A 243 -6.44 14.04 3.72
CA LYS A 243 -6.38 13.72 5.17
C LYS A 243 -6.91 12.31 5.45
N GLU A 244 -7.99 11.90 4.81
CA GLU A 244 -8.52 10.54 4.95
C GLU A 244 -7.52 9.49 4.42
N LEU A 245 -6.86 9.75 3.30
CA LEU A 245 -5.83 8.87 2.75
C LEU A 245 -4.66 8.71 3.73
N ASP A 246 -4.19 9.80 4.29
CA ASP A 246 -3.09 9.83 5.25
C ASP A 246 -3.45 9.03 6.53
N ILE A 247 -4.62 9.29 7.08
CA ILE A 247 -5.13 8.59 8.28
C ILE A 247 -5.33 7.10 8.00
N ASN A 248 -5.89 6.73 6.85
CA ASN A 248 -6.11 5.34 6.51
C ASN A 248 -4.79 4.56 6.34
N ALA A 249 -3.81 5.15 5.63
CA ALA A 249 -2.52 4.51 5.40
C ALA A 249 -1.63 4.47 6.65
N ASN A 250 -1.51 5.60 7.36
CA ASN A 250 -0.49 5.79 8.38
C ASN A 250 -1.00 5.65 9.83
N VAL A 251 -2.32 5.55 10.02
CA VAL A 251 -2.92 5.35 11.34
C VAL A 251 -3.78 4.10 11.37
N ASN A 252 -4.89 4.06 10.62
CA ASN A 252 -5.87 3.00 10.72
C ASN A 252 -5.30 1.63 10.33
N TRP A 253 -4.58 1.55 9.22
CA TRP A 253 -3.97 0.31 8.75
C TRP A 253 -2.89 -0.24 9.72
N PRO A 254 -1.90 0.54 10.20
CA PRO A 254 -0.98 0.09 11.24
C PRO A 254 -1.66 -0.33 12.54
N LEU A 255 -2.73 0.37 12.96
CA LEU A 255 -3.48 0.01 14.16
C LEU A 255 -4.18 -1.34 14.04
N MET A 256 -4.73 -1.68 12.86
CA MET A 256 -5.31 -3.00 12.64
C MET A 256 -4.25 -4.10 12.69
N HIS A 257 -3.06 -3.87 12.16
CA HIS A 257 -1.91 -4.76 12.33
C HIS A 257 -1.54 -4.96 13.79
N MET A 258 -1.49 -3.88 14.55
CA MET A 258 -1.19 -3.91 15.97
C MET A 258 -2.27 -4.69 16.75
N GLY A 259 -3.55 -4.52 16.40
CA GLY A 259 -4.66 -5.29 16.97
C GLY A 259 -4.51 -6.80 16.72
N SER A 260 -4.15 -7.20 15.51
CA SER A 260 -3.86 -8.61 15.17
C SER A 260 -2.65 -9.13 15.97
N ALA A 261 -1.54 -8.38 15.99
CA ALA A 261 -0.37 -8.77 16.77
C ALA A 261 -0.71 -8.91 18.28
N TYR A 262 -1.48 -7.99 18.82
CA TYR A 262 -1.92 -8.07 20.22
C TYR A 262 -2.75 -9.33 20.49
N ARG A 263 -3.69 -9.65 19.60
CA ARG A 263 -4.57 -10.84 19.72
C ARG A 263 -3.78 -12.14 19.85
N TYR A 264 -2.72 -12.29 19.08
CA TYR A 264 -1.96 -13.53 19.00
C TYR A 264 -0.72 -13.57 19.89
N LEU A 265 -0.04 -12.43 20.11
CA LEU A 265 1.29 -12.40 20.72
C LEU A 265 1.31 -11.85 22.15
N ALA A 266 0.27 -11.10 22.60
CA ALA A 266 0.30 -10.41 23.88
C ALA A 266 -0.41 -11.15 25.04
N LYS A 267 -1.15 -12.25 24.77
CA LYS A 267 -1.94 -12.96 25.79
C LYS A 267 -1.12 -13.72 26.85
N ASP A 268 0.16 -13.95 26.63
CA ASP A 268 1.02 -14.67 27.56
C ASP A 268 1.70 -13.72 28.55
N LYS A 269 2.11 -14.25 29.73
CA LYS A 269 2.81 -13.48 30.77
C LYS A 269 4.09 -12.80 30.27
N LYS A 270 4.71 -13.31 29.20
CA LYS A 270 5.78 -12.65 28.45
C LYS A 270 5.32 -12.45 27.00
N PRO A 271 5.27 -11.23 26.49
CA PRO A 271 4.97 -10.99 25.09
C PRO A 271 5.94 -11.71 24.18
N ILE A 272 5.43 -12.29 23.10
CA ILE A 272 6.22 -12.98 22.08
C ILE A 272 6.57 -11.97 21.00
N ASP A 273 7.83 -11.97 20.51
CA ASP A 273 8.27 -11.12 19.42
C ASP A 273 7.55 -11.46 18.10
N ALA A 274 7.47 -10.49 17.20
CA ALA A 274 6.93 -10.72 15.86
C ALA A 274 7.74 -11.79 15.11
N THR A 275 7.12 -12.47 14.14
CA THR A 275 7.75 -13.54 13.36
C THR A 275 9.04 -13.08 12.65
N GLY A 276 9.18 -11.80 12.30
CA GLY A 276 10.40 -11.23 11.73
C GLY A 276 11.47 -10.79 12.73
N GLY A 277 11.31 -11.07 14.03
CA GLY A 277 12.25 -10.64 15.09
C GLY A 277 12.14 -9.17 15.48
N THR A 278 11.10 -8.46 14.98
CA THR A 278 10.88 -7.05 15.31
C THR A 278 10.06 -6.91 16.59
N ASN A 279 10.41 -5.92 17.44
CA ASN A 279 9.57 -5.55 18.58
C ASN A 279 8.35 -4.75 18.10
N TRP A 280 7.26 -5.46 17.76
CA TRP A 280 6.05 -4.87 17.21
C TRP A 280 5.40 -3.81 18.11
N LYS A 281 5.60 -3.88 19.43
CA LYS A 281 5.08 -2.90 20.38
C LYS A 281 5.75 -1.53 20.25
N GLU A 282 6.98 -1.51 19.82
CA GLU A 282 7.75 -0.27 19.64
C GLU A 282 7.62 0.30 18.22
N TYR A 283 7.43 -0.55 17.20
CA TYR A 283 7.52 -0.10 15.81
C TYR A 283 6.19 0.00 15.07
N LEU A 284 5.13 -0.74 15.51
CA LEU A 284 3.83 -0.65 14.86
C LEU A 284 2.99 0.59 15.22
N PRO A 285 3.08 1.16 16.45
CA PRO A 285 2.22 2.28 16.80
C PRO A 285 2.47 3.49 15.87
N PRO A 286 1.40 4.08 15.29
CA PRO A 286 1.52 5.27 14.43
C PRO A 286 2.21 6.44 15.13
N SER A 287 2.06 6.56 16.45
CA SER A 287 2.72 7.58 17.27
C SER A 287 4.26 7.43 17.34
N PHE A 288 4.78 6.25 17.06
CA PHE A 288 6.23 6.00 16.95
C PHE A 288 6.74 6.18 15.53
N GLN A 289 5.99 5.72 14.54
CA GLN A 289 6.40 5.87 13.15
C GLN A 289 6.33 7.33 12.69
N LYS A 290 5.29 8.06 13.11
CA LYS A 290 5.03 9.46 12.76
C LYS A 290 5.18 9.75 11.26
N ILE A 291 4.67 8.83 10.43
CA ILE A 291 4.63 9.02 8.99
C ILE A 291 3.37 9.80 8.63
N ILE A 292 3.57 10.85 7.87
CA ILE A 292 2.52 11.77 7.42
C ILE A 292 2.81 12.10 5.96
N PHE A 293 1.87 11.80 5.07
CA PHE A 293 2.06 11.99 3.64
C PHE A 293 1.90 13.45 3.21
N PHE A 294 1.02 14.19 3.90
CA PHE A 294 0.65 15.57 3.56
C PHE A 294 0.76 16.49 4.79
N PRO A 295 1.98 16.73 5.30
CA PRO A 295 2.15 17.47 6.57
C PRO A 295 1.55 18.88 6.56
N GLU A 296 1.49 19.57 5.40
CA GLU A 296 0.92 20.91 5.28
C GLU A 296 -0.59 20.96 5.54
N LEU A 297 -1.27 19.82 5.51
CA LEU A 297 -2.72 19.77 5.79
C LEU A 297 -3.05 19.78 7.29
N TYR A 298 -2.04 19.71 8.16
CA TYR A 298 -2.22 19.56 9.60
C TYR A 298 -1.64 20.72 10.38
N SER A 299 -2.29 21.08 11.50
CA SER A 299 -1.74 22.03 12.45
C SER A 299 -0.55 21.41 13.22
N LYS A 300 0.26 22.27 13.85
CA LYS A 300 1.37 21.80 14.69
C LYS A 300 0.89 20.91 15.83
N GLU A 301 -0.28 21.18 16.39
CA GLU A 301 -0.91 20.38 17.44
C GLU A 301 -1.30 18.99 16.91
N GLU A 302 -1.96 18.91 15.74
CA GLU A 302 -2.30 17.64 15.09
C GLU A 302 -1.05 16.79 14.81
N LEU A 303 0.04 17.42 14.32
CA LEU A 303 1.32 16.74 14.05
C LEU A 303 1.97 16.20 15.33
N ASN A 304 1.95 16.97 16.43
CA ASN A 304 2.51 16.55 17.71
C ASN A 304 1.74 15.38 18.34
N ASP A 305 0.43 15.35 18.14
CA ASP A 305 -0.47 14.34 18.69
C ASP A 305 -0.75 13.19 17.71
N TRP A 306 -0.02 13.15 16.58
CA TRP A 306 -0.21 12.13 15.56
C TRP A 306 -0.20 10.71 16.11
N GLY A 307 -1.26 9.99 15.88
CA GLY A 307 -1.42 8.60 16.28
C GLY A 307 -1.72 8.34 17.77
N LYS A 308 -1.65 9.34 18.66
CA LYS A 308 -1.86 9.12 20.11
C LYS A 308 -3.31 8.79 20.46
N GLN A 309 -4.27 9.55 19.94
CA GLN A 309 -5.69 9.40 20.29
C GLN A 309 -6.28 8.06 19.83
N TRP A 310 -5.79 7.50 18.72
CA TRP A 310 -6.29 6.25 18.15
C TRP A 310 -5.77 5.00 18.88
N VAL A 311 -4.58 5.07 19.46
CA VAL A 311 -4.02 3.96 20.28
C VAL A 311 -4.90 3.67 21.47
N ASP A 312 -5.39 4.71 22.15
CA ASP A 312 -6.26 4.56 23.32
C ASP A 312 -7.59 3.86 22.98
N HIS A 313 -8.17 4.10 21.80
CA HIS A 313 -9.40 3.44 21.36
C HIS A 313 -9.25 1.91 21.17
N ILE A 314 -8.09 1.44 20.74
CA ILE A 314 -7.85 0.00 20.53
C ILE A 314 -7.54 -0.73 21.83
N PHE A 315 -6.78 -0.09 22.71
CA PHE A 315 -6.34 -0.73 23.97
C PHE A 315 -7.26 -0.48 25.17
N ASN A 316 -8.11 0.55 25.11
CA ASN A 316 -9.04 0.93 26.17
C ASN A 316 -10.45 1.21 25.61
N PRO A 317 -11.12 0.22 24.98
CA PRO A 317 -12.44 0.44 24.36
C PRO A 317 -13.52 0.89 25.38
N GLU A 318 -13.33 0.61 26.66
CA GLU A 318 -14.26 1.03 27.73
C GLU A 318 -14.20 2.55 28.05
N LYS A 319 -13.18 3.27 27.60
CA LYS A 319 -13.05 4.73 27.79
C LYS A 319 -13.67 5.55 26.65
N SER A 320 -14.15 4.90 25.59
CA SER A 320 -14.65 5.56 24.36
C SER A 320 -16.15 5.87 24.37
N THR A 321 -16.85 5.69 25.47
CA THR A 321 -18.29 5.98 25.62
C THR A 321 -18.52 7.23 26.48
N HIS A 322 -17.96 8.36 26.04
CA HIS A 322 -18.39 9.68 26.54
C HIS A 322 -18.34 10.72 25.41
#